data_69ea239ea59574e3371089276e68a859
#
_entry.id   69ea239ea59574e3371089276e68a859
#
_cell.length_a   1.000
_cell.length_b   1.000
_cell.length_c   1.000
_cell.angle_alpha   90.00
_cell.angle_beta   90.00
_cell.angle_gamma   90.00
#
_symmetry.space_group_name_H-M   'P 1'
#
loop_
_entity.id
_entity.type
_entity.pdbx_description
1 polymer ?
#
loop_
_entity_poly.entity_id
_entity_poly.type
_entity_poly.pdbx_seq_one_letter_code
_entity_poly.pdbx_strand_id
1 'polypeptide(L)'
;ELGPKGEVNIELKPIKPLRDMREIKGTYMELTARDFYRNLNTDDYYHIILTDEDDIYDAAAKLRVIYPNLMKITYDNVRTRNNMNYDTQDERRDDMKPEDFLNELYELQNGCSMNEEQMRYAKELFEKVRENA
;
A
#
# COMPACT_ATOMS: atom_id res chain seq x y z
N GLU A 1 -10.11 -11.20 43.39
CA GLU A 1 -10.72 -11.76 44.60
C GLU A 1 -11.48 -10.65 45.32
N LEU A 2 -12.66 -10.98 45.79
CA LEU A 2 -13.48 -10.09 46.62
C LEU A 2 -13.22 -10.42 48.08
N GLY A 3 -12.62 -9.47 48.79
CA GLY A 3 -12.41 -9.55 50.24
C GLY A 3 -13.64 -9.16 51.07
N PRO A 4 -13.51 -8.98 52.41
CA PRO A 4 -14.56 -8.45 53.26
C PRO A 4 -15.08 -7.10 52.71
N LYS A 5 -16.30 -6.73 53.05
CA LYS A 5 -17.02 -5.58 52.49
C LYS A 5 -16.14 -4.32 52.36
N GLY A 6 -15.77 -3.97 51.15
CA GLY A 6 -14.97 -2.78 50.80
C GLY A 6 -13.53 -3.07 50.30
N GLU A 7 -13.04 -4.29 50.38
CA GLU A 7 -11.72 -4.66 49.84
C GLU A 7 -11.87 -5.35 48.48
N VAL A 8 -11.32 -4.72 47.43
CA VAL A 8 -11.23 -5.29 46.09
C VAL A 8 -9.74 -5.47 45.72
N ASN A 9 -9.30 -6.70 45.55
CA ASN A 9 -7.93 -7.00 45.11
C ASN A 9 -7.94 -7.32 43.61
N ILE A 10 -7.29 -6.48 42.80
CA ILE A 10 -7.19 -6.64 41.36
C ILE A 10 -5.79 -7.08 41.02
N GLU A 11 -5.64 -8.27 40.45
CA GLU A 11 -4.41 -8.80 39.92
C GLU A 11 -4.49 -8.84 38.41
N LEU A 12 -3.58 -8.11 37.73
CA LEU A 12 -3.45 -8.14 36.29
C LEU A 12 -2.56 -9.31 35.88
N LYS A 13 -3.13 -10.27 35.15
CA LYS A 13 -2.38 -11.40 34.60
C LYS A 13 -2.10 -11.18 33.10
N PRO A 14 -0.84 -11.16 32.67
CA PRO A 14 -0.51 -11.07 31.25
C PRO A 14 -0.96 -12.35 30.54
N ILE A 15 -1.76 -12.19 29.49
CA ILE A 15 -2.13 -13.28 28.58
C ILE A 15 -1.15 -13.27 27.45
N LYS A 16 -0.42 -14.38 27.22
CA LYS A 16 0.43 -14.53 26.04
C LYS A 16 -0.43 -15.01 24.87
N PRO A 17 -0.46 -14.25 23.78
CA PRO A 17 -1.17 -14.68 22.57
C PRO A 17 -0.48 -15.92 21.99
N LEU A 18 -1.25 -16.78 21.31
CA LEU A 18 -0.71 -17.94 20.59
C LEU A 18 0.17 -17.51 19.42
N ARG A 19 -0.20 -16.42 18.74
CA ARG A 19 0.51 -15.75 17.64
C ARG A 19 0.43 -14.26 17.83
N ASP A 20 1.53 -13.56 17.58
CA ASP A 20 1.56 -12.11 17.58
C ASP A 20 1.10 -11.55 16.23
N MET A 21 0.67 -10.29 16.25
CA MET A 21 0.44 -9.50 15.04
C MET A 21 1.64 -8.60 14.80
N ARG A 22 2.29 -8.77 13.66
CA ARG A 22 3.51 -8.04 13.31
C ARG A 22 3.35 -7.28 12.01
N GLU A 23 3.91 -6.08 12.00
CA GLU A 23 4.08 -5.30 10.81
C GLU A 23 5.55 -5.29 10.41
N ILE A 24 5.83 -5.60 9.13
CA ILE A 24 7.18 -5.53 8.56
C ILE A 24 7.14 -4.71 7.28
N LYS A 25 8.19 -3.90 7.09
CA LYS A 25 8.30 -2.98 5.96
C LYS A 25 9.66 -3.14 5.31
N GLY A 26 9.68 -3.17 3.99
CA GLY A 26 10.90 -3.26 3.18
C GLY A 26 10.59 -3.65 1.75
N THR A 27 11.64 -3.77 0.95
CA THR A 27 11.53 -4.29 -0.42
C THR A 27 11.25 -5.80 -0.40
N TYR A 28 10.63 -6.30 -1.46
CA TYR A 28 10.39 -7.73 -1.61
C TYR A 28 11.68 -8.55 -1.43
N MET A 29 12.78 -8.09 -2.02
CA MET A 29 14.10 -8.77 -1.92
C MET A 29 14.60 -8.82 -0.48
N GLU A 30 14.47 -7.73 0.27
CA GLU A 30 14.85 -7.70 1.70
C GLU A 30 14.00 -8.63 2.55
N LEU A 31 12.67 -8.56 2.39
CA LEU A 31 11.73 -9.34 3.20
C LEU A 31 11.77 -10.84 2.88
N THR A 32 12.22 -11.23 1.69
CA THR A 32 12.43 -12.64 1.31
C THR A 32 13.86 -13.13 1.52
N ALA A 33 14.79 -12.24 1.93
CA ALA A 33 16.15 -12.63 2.25
C ALA A 33 16.17 -13.54 3.48
N ARG A 34 16.89 -14.67 3.39
CA ARG A 34 16.95 -15.69 4.46
C ARG A 34 17.46 -15.13 5.78
N ASP A 35 18.39 -14.19 5.72
CA ASP A 35 18.98 -13.59 6.92
C ASP A 35 17.98 -12.66 7.64
N PHE A 36 16.99 -12.11 6.91
CA PHE A 36 15.94 -11.28 7.48
C PHE A 36 14.91 -12.14 8.24
N TYR A 37 14.29 -13.13 7.59
CA TYR A 37 13.20 -13.88 8.21
C TYR A 37 13.67 -15.00 9.14
N ARG A 38 14.95 -15.39 9.09
CA ARG A 38 15.51 -16.47 9.96
C ARG A 38 15.32 -16.22 11.45
N ASN A 39 15.31 -14.95 11.86
CA ASN A 39 15.18 -14.56 13.27
C ASN A 39 13.75 -14.16 13.65
N LEU A 40 12.80 -14.30 12.72
CA LEU A 40 11.40 -13.99 12.95
C LEU A 40 10.59 -15.27 13.23
N ASN A 41 9.54 -15.14 14.04
CA ASN A 41 8.54 -16.20 14.14
C ASN A 41 7.59 -16.12 12.93
N THR A 42 7.87 -16.88 11.89
CA THR A 42 7.10 -16.85 10.64
C THR A 42 5.65 -17.34 10.78
N ASP A 43 5.31 -17.98 11.91
CA ASP A 43 3.95 -18.41 12.25
C ASP A 43 3.06 -17.28 12.80
N ASP A 44 3.63 -16.11 13.12
CA ASP A 44 2.86 -14.94 13.54
C ASP A 44 2.00 -14.39 12.38
N TYR A 45 1.04 -13.53 12.70
CA TYR A 45 0.23 -12.83 11.71
C TYR A 45 1.00 -11.62 11.18
N TYR A 46 1.12 -11.50 9.85
CA TYR A 46 1.89 -10.45 9.22
C TYR A 46 1.05 -9.49 8.40
N HIS A 47 1.27 -8.20 8.63
CA HIS A 47 0.97 -7.12 7.69
C HIS A 47 2.30 -6.72 7.03
N ILE A 48 2.40 -6.88 5.71
CA ILE A 48 3.61 -6.56 4.95
C ILE A 48 3.41 -5.28 4.18
N ILE A 49 4.34 -4.32 4.36
CA ILE A 49 4.38 -3.06 3.63
C ILE A 49 5.55 -3.11 2.65
N LEU A 50 5.24 -3.29 1.37
CA LEU A 50 6.23 -3.30 0.30
C LEU A 50 6.61 -1.86 -0.10
N THR A 51 7.91 -1.63 -0.22
CA THR A 51 8.46 -0.33 -0.65
C THR A 51 8.96 -0.34 -2.09
N ASP A 52 8.73 -1.43 -2.81
CA ASP A 52 9.06 -1.55 -4.22
C ASP A 52 8.23 -0.55 -5.05
N GLU A 53 8.88 0.14 -6.00
CA GLU A 53 8.21 1.10 -6.87
C GLU A 53 7.30 0.39 -7.91
N ASP A 54 7.70 -0.80 -8.34
CA ASP A 54 6.93 -1.63 -9.25
C ASP A 54 6.08 -2.66 -8.52
N ASP A 55 4.90 -2.94 -9.06
CA ASP A 55 4.01 -3.97 -8.54
C ASP A 55 4.60 -5.37 -8.80
N ILE A 56 4.75 -6.15 -7.73
CA ILE A 56 5.29 -7.50 -7.84
C ILE A 56 4.18 -8.47 -8.22
N TYR A 57 4.35 -9.11 -9.38
CA TYR A 57 3.41 -10.12 -9.83
C TYR A 57 3.28 -11.25 -8.80
N ASP A 58 2.04 -11.50 -8.38
CA ASP A 58 1.65 -12.52 -7.40
C ASP A 58 2.44 -12.46 -6.07
N ALA A 59 2.66 -11.22 -5.57
CA ALA A 59 3.38 -10.98 -4.33
C ALA A 59 2.81 -11.77 -3.14
N ALA A 60 1.48 -11.87 -3.08
CA ALA A 60 0.80 -12.56 -1.99
C ALA A 60 1.14 -14.05 -1.92
N ALA A 61 1.10 -14.78 -3.05
CA ALA A 61 1.44 -16.19 -3.07
C ALA A 61 2.91 -16.43 -2.75
N LYS A 62 3.79 -15.60 -3.31
CA LYS A 62 5.24 -15.70 -3.06
C LYS A 62 5.60 -15.45 -1.59
N LEU A 63 5.02 -14.42 -0.97
CA LEU A 63 5.27 -14.07 0.42
C LEU A 63 4.66 -15.11 1.39
N ARG A 64 3.51 -15.73 1.05
CA ARG A 64 2.92 -16.79 1.87
C ARG A 64 3.77 -18.05 1.99
N VAL A 65 4.71 -18.26 1.09
CA VAL A 65 5.69 -19.36 1.21
C VAL A 65 6.57 -19.19 2.45
N ILE A 66 6.88 -17.94 2.83
CA ILE A 66 7.71 -17.61 3.98
C ILE A 66 6.85 -17.24 5.19
N TYR A 67 5.78 -16.49 4.96
CA TYR A 67 4.85 -15.98 5.98
C TYR A 67 3.46 -16.59 5.77
N PRO A 68 3.22 -17.83 6.22
CA PRO A 68 1.97 -18.54 5.92
C PRO A 68 0.72 -17.81 6.43
N ASN A 69 0.84 -17.07 7.52
CA ASN A 69 -0.24 -16.28 8.11
C ASN A 69 -0.21 -14.80 7.66
N LEU A 70 0.16 -14.55 6.42
CA LEU A 70 0.08 -13.23 5.82
C LEU A 70 -1.36 -12.76 5.73
N MET A 71 -1.69 -11.68 6.45
CA MET A 71 -3.04 -11.10 6.52
C MET A 71 -3.27 -10.01 5.47
N LYS A 72 -2.28 -9.13 5.30
CA LYS A 72 -2.42 -7.96 4.43
C LYS A 72 -1.08 -7.59 3.79
N ILE A 73 -1.16 -7.15 2.54
CA ILE A 73 -0.06 -6.47 1.84
C ILE A 73 -0.53 -5.06 1.51
N THR A 74 0.32 -4.08 1.76
CA THR A 74 0.17 -2.70 1.30
C THR A 74 1.45 -2.25 0.62
N TYR A 75 1.34 -1.29 -0.30
CA TYR A 75 2.49 -0.66 -0.92
C TYR A 75 2.67 0.74 -0.36
N ASP A 76 3.91 1.08 0.00
CA ASP A 76 4.32 2.43 0.39
C ASP A 76 5.38 2.92 -0.60
N ASN A 77 4.94 3.26 -1.79
CA ASN A 77 5.75 3.81 -2.87
C ASN A 77 5.29 5.24 -3.25
N VAL A 78 6.00 5.88 -4.17
CA VAL A 78 5.66 7.25 -4.61
C VAL A 78 4.22 7.33 -5.11
N ARG A 79 3.77 6.33 -5.85
CA ARG A 79 2.42 6.23 -6.40
C ARG A 79 1.33 6.23 -5.32
N THR A 80 1.51 5.40 -4.26
CA THR A 80 0.52 5.28 -3.17
C THR A 80 0.51 6.50 -2.28
N ARG A 81 1.67 7.15 -2.06
CA ARG A 81 1.75 8.40 -1.28
C ARG A 81 1.07 9.56 -1.98
N ASN A 82 1.24 9.67 -3.29
CA ASN A 82 0.61 10.72 -4.09
C ASN A 82 -0.91 10.56 -4.16
N ASN A 83 -1.43 9.33 -4.19
CA ASN A 83 -2.87 9.06 -4.19
C ASN A 83 -3.59 9.50 -2.89
N MET A 84 -2.89 9.62 -1.77
CA MET A 84 -3.50 10.08 -0.52
C MET A 84 -3.82 11.58 -0.50
N ASN A 85 -3.32 12.35 -1.46
CA ASN A 85 -3.53 13.81 -1.54
C ASN A 85 -4.75 14.23 -2.38
N TYR A 86 -5.62 13.29 -2.79
CA TYR A 86 -6.73 13.54 -3.73
C TYR A 86 -7.93 14.31 -3.16
N ASP A 87 -7.97 14.63 -1.87
CA ASP A 87 -9.25 14.98 -1.20
C ASP A 87 -9.58 16.48 -1.15
N THR A 88 -8.90 17.39 -1.86
CA THR A 88 -9.13 18.84 -1.62
C THR A 88 -9.19 19.79 -2.80
N GLN A 89 -9.35 19.37 -4.07
CA GLN A 89 -9.40 20.34 -5.19
C GLN A 89 -10.50 20.08 -6.23
N ASP A 90 -11.75 20.02 -5.81
CA ASP A 90 -12.87 19.68 -6.70
C ASP A 90 -13.44 20.87 -7.53
N GLU A 91 -13.05 22.12 -7.25
CA GLU A 91 -13.74 23.31 -7.82
C GLU A 91 -13.14 23.87 -9.14
N ARG A 92 -12.04 23.32 -9.67
CA ARG A 92 -11.36 23.88 -10.87
C ARG A 92 -11.40 22.99 -12.13
N ARG A 93 -12.15 21.90 -12.12
CA ARG A 93 -12.03 20.83 -13.12
C ARG A 93 -12.93 20.96 -14.35
N ASP A 94 -13.94 21.80 -14.31
CA ASP A 94 -14.96 21.87 -15.39
C ASP A 94 -14.44 22.46 -16.70
N ASP A 95 -13.34 23.23 -16.70
CA ASP A 95 -12.78 23.90 -17.89
C ASP A 95 -11.48 23.26 -18.42
N MET A 96 -10.97 22.17 -17.80
CA MET A 96 -9.73 21.53 -18.25
C MET A 96 -9.96 20.62 -19.46
N LYS A 97 -9.00 20.65 -20.40
CA LYS A 97 -9.00 19.70 -21.50
C LYS A 97 -8.68 18.28 -20.99
N PRO A 98 -9.26 17.23 -21.60
CA PRO A 98 -9.01 15.86 -21.19
C PRO A 98 -7.54 15.46 -21.14
N GLU A 99 -6.74 15.96 -22.09
CA GLU A 99 -5.30 15.71 -22.15
C GLU A 99 -4.52 16.37 -21.00
N ASP A 100 -4.95 17.57 -20.56
CA ASP A 100 -4.33 18.28 -19.44
C ASP A 100 -4.67 17.59 -18.12
N PHE A 101 -5.92 17.13 -17.99
CA PHE A 101 -6.37 16.33 -16.86
C PHE A 101 -5.60 15.00 -16.73
N LEU A 102 -5.37 14.34 -17.88
CA LEU A 102 -4.58 13.09 -17.91
C LEU A 102 -3.13 13.35 -17.50
N ASN A 103 -2.52 14.47 -17.93
CA ASN A 103 -1.16 14.82 -17.56
C ASN A 103 -1.05 15.13 -16.06
N GLU A 104 -2.02 15.85 -15.49
CA GLU A 104 -2.08 16.12 -14.06
C GLU A 104 -2.20 14.82 -13.25
N LEU A 105 -3.06 13.91 -13.67
CA LEU A 105 -3.23 12.60 -13.07
C LEU A 105 -1.93 11.78 -13.13
N TYR A 106 -1.27 11.81 -14.29
CA TYR A 106 0.01 11.12 -14.49
C TYR A 106 1.10 11.68 -13.57
N GLU A 107 1.19 13.01 -13.46
CA GLU A 107 2.14 13.71 -12.60
C GLU A 107 1.90 13.38 -11.11
N LEU A 108 0.64 13.36 -10.69
CA LEU A 108 0.26 12.96 -9.32
C LEU A 108 0.66 11.52 -9.01
N GLN A 109 0.50 10.60 -9.96
CA GLN A 109 0.82 9.19 -9.76
C GLN A 109 2.32 8.88 -9.85
N ASN A 110 3.03 9.54 -10.74
CA ASN A 110 4.42 9.19 -11.07
C ASN A 110 5.46 10.20 -10.55
N GLY A 111 5.01 11.35 -10.03
CA GLY A 111 5.90 12.42 -9.54
C GLY A 111 6.62 13.19 -10.65
N CYS A 112 6.26 12.96 -11.94
CA CYS A 112 6.79 13.67 -13.10
C CYS A 112 5.72 13.82 -14.17
N SER A 113 5.78 14.90 -14.96
CA SER A 113 4.88 15.13 -16.09
C SER A 113 5.15 14.15 -17.23
N MET A 114 4.14 13.90 -18.07
CA MET A 114 4.29 13.12 -19.30
C MET A 114 5.34 13.72 -20.22
N ASN A 115 6.13 12.87 -20.87
CA ASN A 115 7.01 13.32 -21.94
C ASN A 115 6.24 13.65 -23.23
N GLU A 116 6.94 14.27 -24.21
CA GLU A 116 6.29 14.74 -25.46
C GLU A 116 5.66 13.59 -26.26
N GLU A 117 6.28 12.40 -26.28
CA GLU A 117 5.73 11.24 -26.98
C GLU A 117 4.48 10.69 -26.32
N GLN A 118 4.48 10.59 -24.99
CA GLN A 118 3.32 10.15 -24.21
C GLN A 118 2.14 11.12 -24.39
N MET A 119 2.41 12.44 -24.34
CA MET A 119 1.39 13.46 -24.54
C MET A 119 0.82 13.41 -25.95
N ARG A 120 1.66 13.21 -26.97
CA ARG A 120 1.20 13.06 -28.36
C ARG A 120 0.30 11.85 -28.51
N TYR A 121 0.70 10.71 -27.95
CA TYR A 121 -0.09 9.47 -27.99
C TYR A 121 -1.44 9.63 -27.27
N ALA A 122 -1.44 10.28 -26.12
CA ALA A 122 -2.68 10.57 -25.39
C ALA A 122 -3.65 11.41 -26.24
N LYS A 123 -3.17 12.48 -26.91
CA LYS A 123 -3.99 13.30 -27.82
C LYS A 123 -4.57 12.50 -28.97
N GLU A 124 -3.77 11.67 -29.62
CA GLU A 124 -4.24 10.80 -30.71
C GLU A 124 -5.34 9.83 -30.24
N LEU A 125 -5.22 9.29 -29.00
CA LEU A 125 -6.25 8.43 -28.43
C LEU A 125 -7.56 9.19 -28.17
N PHE A 126 -7.50 10.38 -27.60
CA PHE A 126 -8.69 11.20 -27.35
C PHE A 126 -9.39 11.61 -28.65
N GLU A 127 -8.64 11.95 -29.71
CA GLU A 127 -9.19 12.23 -31.03
C GLU A 127 -9.93 11.02 -31.62
N LYS A 128 -9.32 9.83 -31.58
CA LYS A 128 -9.96 8.58 -32.04
C LYS A 128 -11.23 8.25 -31.28
N VAL A 129 -11.26 8.47 -29.97
CA VAL A 129 -12.46 8.25 -29.16
C VAL A 129 -13.56 9.23 -29.54
N ARG A 130 -13.21 10.50 -29.79
CA ARG A 130 -14.17 11.52 -30.23
C ARG A 130 -14.77 11.25 -31.63
N GLU A 131 -13.96 10.68 -32.53
CA GLU A 131 -14.45 10.34 -33.89
C GLU A 131 -15.38 9.11 -33.91
N ASN A 132 -15.29 8.25 -32.87
CA ASN A 132 -16.09 7.03 -32.76
C ASN A 132 -17.29 7.15 -31.80
N ALA A 133 -17.48 8.30 -31.18
CA ALA A 133 -18.61 8.60 -30.27
C ALA A 133 -19.70 9.39 -30.94
#